data_08d6cf4305cbe7e86bbbf8e57ee824f3
#
_entry.id   08d6cf4305cbe7e86bbbf8e57ee824f3
#
_cell.length_a   1.000
_cell.length_b   1.000
_cell.length_c   1.000
_cell.angle_alpha   90.00
_cell.angle_beta   90.00
_cell.angle_gamma   90.00
#
_symmetry.space_group_name_H-M   'P 1'
#
loop_
_entity.id
_entity.type
_entity.pdbx_description
1 polymer ?
#
loop_
_entity_poly.entity_id
_entity_poly.type
_entity_poly.pdbx_seq_one_letter_code
_entity_poly.pdbx_strand_id
1 'polypeptide(L)'
;MPRSFRHWTPRYLKNRIMQLLHEKIHSEHPWLTKQSVNILSELLHDTDKGIEFGSGKSTLWFAKKTAHLISVEHDLFWYQHVDNKIKSMDYEVKVDYRHCSDMIDYVAQIDTLEDYSMDYCLVDGKERGACALKLLPKLKPEGILIIDNANLYLPSNSKSPNSIRQFDVQTGRDWISIQEQTDSWERFWTTNGVSDTVIWVKP
;
A
#
# COMPACT_ATOMS: atom_id res chain seq x y z
N MET A 1 14.47 13.88 8.93
CA MET A 1 13.88 15.09 9.55
C MET A 1 13.58 14.80 11.01
N PRO A 2 13.83 15.74 11.95
CA PRO A 2 13.45 15.52 13.35
C PRO A 2 11.93 15.40 13.45
N ARG A 3 11.46 14.37 14.18
CA ARG A 3 10.03 14.16 14.39
C ARG A 3 9.43 15.38 15.09
N SER A 4 8.53 16.09 14.42
CA SER A 4 7.80 17.21 15.02
C SER A 4 6.72 16.67 15.95
N PHE A 5 6.75 17.03 17.22
CA PHE A 5 5.72 16.67 18.20
C PHE A 5 4.43 17.51 18.09
N ARG A 6 4.33 18.42 17.11
CA ARG A 6 3.17 19.30 16.91
C ARG A 6 1.83 18.56 16.70
N HIS A 7 1.87 17.29 16.29
CA HIS A 7 0.68 16.46 16.07
C HIS A 7 0.20 15.69 17.31
N TRP A 8 0.93 15.75 18.42
CA TRP A 8 0.53 15.08 19.68
C TRP A 8 -0.63 15.83 20.35
N THR A 9 -1.81 15.69 19.79
CA THR A 9 -3.05 16.20 20.33
C THR A 9 -3.81 15.08 21.08
N PRO A 10 -4.71 15.39 22.03
CA PRO A 10 -5.56 14.38 22.68
C PRO A 10 -6.31 13.50 21.66
N ARG A 11 -6.74 14.09 20.54
CA ARG A 11 -7.39 13.38 19.44
C ARG A 11 -6.45 12.37 18.78
N TYR A 12 -5.23 12.78 18.44
CA TYR A 12 -4.23 11.89 17.88
C TYR A 12 -3.90 10.73 18.81
N LEU A 13 -3.68 11.02 20.11
CA LEU A 13 -3.38 10.00 21.10
C LEU A 13 -4.52 8.98 21.21
N LYS A 14 -5.78 9.45 21.27
CA LYS A 14 -6.95 8.56 21.23
C LYS A 14 -6.96 7.68 19.98
N ASN A 15 -6.77 8.26 18.80
CA ASN A 15 -6.76 7.53 17.53
C ASN A 15 -5.63 6.49 17.49
N ARG A 16 -4.45 6.86 17.99
CA ARG A 16 -3.30 5.95 18.04
C ARG A 16 -3.55 4.77 18.99
N ILE A 17 -4.14 4.99 20.14
CA ILE A 17 -4.53 3.92 21.07
C ILE A 17 -5.56 3.01 20.41
N MET A 18 -6.59 3.56 19.76
CA MET A 18 -7.61 2.78 19.07
C MET A 18 -7.02 1.96 17.93
N GLN A 19 -6.07 2.52 17.17
CA GLN A 19 -5.35 1.80 16.13
C GLN A 19 -4.55 0.62 16.72
N LEU A 20 -3.77 0.83 17.77
CA LEU A 20 -2.98 -0.23 18.42
C LEU A 20 -3.86 -1.35 18.99
N LEU A 21 -5.00 -0.99 19.57
CA LEU A 21 -5.98 -1.99 20.03
C LEU A 21 -6.57 -2.78 18.86
N HIS A 22 -6.91 -2.11 17.75
CA HIS A 22 -7.42 -2.77 16.57
C HIS A 22 -6.37 -3.73 15.96
N GLU A 23 -5.12 -3.29 15.83
CA GLU A 23 -4.01 -4.11 15.32
C GLU A 23 -3.73 -5.35 16.21
N LYS A 24 -3.97 -5.23 17.52
CA LYS A 24 -3.82 -6.34 18.47
C LYS A 24 -4.97 -7.34 18.36
N ILE A 25 -6.21 -6.85 18.22
CA ILE A 25 -7.41 -7.69 18.11
C ILE A 25 -7.42 -8.40 16.75
N HIS A 26 -7.04 -7.69 15.68
CA HIS A 26 -7.00 -8.20 14.30
C HIS A 26 -5.55 -8.41 13.86
N SER A 27 -4.85 -9.31 14.53
CA SER A 27 -3.41 -9.54 14.31
C SER A 27 -3.07 -10.03 12.89
N GLU A 28 -4.04 -10.60 12.18
CA GLU A 28 -3.93 -11.08 10.79
C GLU A 28 -4.21 -10.00 9.73
N HIS A 29 -4.78 -8.83 10.10
CA HIS A 29 -5.07 -7.75 9.17
C HIS A 29 -3.79 -6.98 8.81
N PRO A 30 -3.69 -6.47 7.55
CA PRO A 30 -2.62 -5.56 7.16
C PRO A 30 -2.67 -4.26 7.97
N TRP A 31 -1.57 -3.55 8.02
CA TRP A 31 -1.48 -2.25 8.72
C TRP A 31 -2.10 -1.10 7.93
N LEU A 32 -3.03 -1.39 7.06
CA LEU A 32 -3.87 -0.42 6.38
C LEU A 32 -4.97 0.11 7.32
N THR A 33 -5.70 1.14 6.90
CA THR A 33 -6.85 1.60 7.68
C THR A 33 -7.95 0.52 7.70
N LYS A 34 -8.72 0.43 8.80
CA LYS A 34 -9.80 -0.55 8.92
C LYS A 34 -10.81 -0.48 7.78
N GLN A 35 -11.14 0.75 7.34
CA GLN A 35 -12.10 0.94 6.25
C GLN A 35 -11.56 0.42 4.92
N SER A 36 -10.26 0.65 4.61
CA SER A 36 -9.66 0.10 3.40
C SER A 36 -9.59 -1.42 3.41
N VAL A 37 -9.31 -2.04 4.57
CA VAL A 37 -9.34 -3.51 4.69
C VAL A 37 -10.74 -4.06 4.38
N ASN A 38 -11.80 -3.40 4.85
CA ASN A 38 -13.17 -3.81 4.55
C ASN A 38 -13.49 -3.67 3.05
N ILE A 39 -13.17 -2.50 2.45
CA ILE A 39 -13.36 -2.26 1.02
C ILE A 39 -12.60 -3.31 0.19
N LEU A 40 -11.32 -3.53 0.48
CA LEU A 40 -10.52 -4.53 -0.21
C LEU A 40 -11.03 -5.95 -0.02
N SER A 41 -11.67 -6.25 1.12
CA SER A 41 -12.28 -7.57 1.36
C SER A 41 -13.50 -7.83 0.49
N GLU A 42 -14.16 -6.77 0.01
CA GLU A 42 -15.31 -6.85 -0.90
C GLU A 42 -14.89 -6.80 -2.38
N LEU A 43 -13.81 -6.08 -2.70
CA LEU A 43 -13.35 -5.90 -4.07
C LEU A 43 -12.45 -7.04 -4.57
N LEU A 44 -11.69 -7.70 -3.68
CA LEU A 44 -10.73 -8.74 -4.07
C LEU A 44 -11.39 -10.10 -4.20
N HIS A 45 -10.99 -10.85 -5.24
CA HIS A 45 -11.44 -12.19 -5.54
C HIS A 45 -10.30 -13.22 -5.36
N ASP A 46 -10.65 -14.47 -5.14
CA ASP A 46 -9.70 -15.57 -4.96
C ASP A 46 -8.95 -15.95 -6.25
N THR A 47 -9.38 -15.43 -7.40
CA THR A 47 -8.72 -15.56 -8.70
C THR A 47 -7.71 -14.45 -9.01
N ASP A 48 -7.66 -13.40 -8.19
CA ASP A 48 -6.88 -12.20 -8.45
C ASP A 48 -5.38 -12.44 -8.36
N LYS A 49 -4.64 -11.68 -9.17
CA LYS A 49 -3.18 -11.62 -9.19
C LYS A 49 -2.74 -10.20 -8.86
N GLY A 50 -1.82 -10.08 -7.93
CA GLY A 50 -1.36 -8.76 -7.53
C GLY A 50 0.14 -8.64 -7.32
N ILE A 51 0.57 -7.40 -7.11
CA ILE A 51 1.92 -7.07 -6.69
C ILE A 51 1.87 -6.10 -5.51
N GLU A 52 2.78 -6.30 -4.55
CA GLU A 52 3.01 -5.32 -3.48
C GLU A 52 4.48 -4.90 -3.40
N PHE A 53 4.69 -3.65 -3.05
CA PHE A 53 5.98 -3.07 -2.71
C PHE A 53 5.99 -2.71 -1.23
N GLY A 54 6.85 -3.41 -0.46
CA GLY A 54 6.86 -3.38 1.01
C GLY A 54 6.00 -4.50 1.60
N SER A 55 6.68 -5.53 2.06
CA SER A 55 6.06 -6.74 2.59
C SER A 55 5.67 -6.64 4.07
N GLY A 56 4.84 -7.58 4.51
CA GLY A 56 4.49 -7.67 5.93
C GLY A 56 3.24 -8.50 6.21
N LYS A 57 2.36 -7.97 7.04
CA LYS A 57 1.04 -8.59 7.27
C LYS A 57 0.17 -8.54 6.01
N SER A 58 0.36 -7.55 5.14
CA SER A 58 -0.31 -7.44 3.84
C SER A 58 -0.02 -8.64 2.96
N THR A 59 1.24 -9.07 2.89
CA THR A 59 1.66 -10.26 2.13
C THR A 59 0.84 -11.50 2.50
N LEU A 60 0.75 -11.78 3.79
CA LEU A 60 0.01 -12.96 4.28
C LEU A 60 -1.50 -12.81 4.07
N TRP A 61 -2.01 -11.59 4.22
CA TRP A 61 -3.42 -11.30 4.04
C TRP A 61 -3.86 -11.43 2.57
N PHE A 62 -3.07 -10.91 1.63
CA PHE A 62 -3.33 -11.09 0.20
C PHE A 62 -3.15 -12.55 -0.23
N ALA A 63 -2.09 -13.24 0.22
CA ALA A 63 -1.88 -14.65 -0.08
C ALA A 63 -3.05 -15.54 0.36
N LYS A 64 -3.72 -15.20 1.47
CA LYS A 64 -4.92 -15.90 1.94
C LYS A 64 -6.12 -15.65 1.03
N LYS A 65 -6.24 -14.46 0.43
CA LYS A 65 -7.44 -14.00 -0.27
C LYS A 65 -7.39 -14.17 -1.78
N THR A 66 -6.21 -14.18 -2.39
CA THR A 66 -6.03 -14.08 -3.83
C THR A 66 -5.28 -15.29 -4.39
N ALA A 67 -5.24 -15.44 -5.72
CA ALA A 67 -4.60 -16.58 -6.38
C ALA A 67 -3.08 -16.48 -6.35
N HIS A 68 -2.55 -15.27 -6.58
CA HIS A 68 -1.10 -15.08 -6.71
C HIS A 68 -0.69 -13.66 -6.29
N LEU A 69 0.42 -13.54 -5.60
CA LEU A 69 1.03 -12.29 -5.17
C LEU A 69 2.52 -12.27 -5.51
N ILE A 70 2.98 -11.22 -6.17
CA ILE A 70 4.39 -10.85 -6.23
C ILE A 70 4.62 -9.87 -5.08
N SER A 71 5.54 -10.16 -4.17
CA SER A 71 5.85 -9.27 -3.05
C SER A 71 7.32 -8.89 -3.07
N VAL A 72 7.62 -7.58 -3.08
CA VAL A 72 8.99 -7.06 -3.20
C VAL A 72 9.38 -6.34 -1.91
N GLU A 73 10.48 -6.79 -1.29
CA GLU A 73 11.00 -6.24 -0.04
C GLU A 73 12.45 -5.79 -0.20
N HIS A 74 12.80 -4.64 0.37
CA HIS A 74 14.14 -4.08 0.28
C HIS A 74 15.02 -4.37 1.50
N ASP A 75 14.43 -4.53 2.68
CA ASP A 75 15.13 -4.81 3.93
C ASP A 75 15.34 -6.32 4.11
N LEU A 76 16.60 -6.74 4.14
CA LEU A 76 16.96 -8.16 4.23
C LEU A 76 16.44 -8.85 5.49
N PHE A 77 16.51 -8.16 6.64
CA PHE A 77 16.07 -8.76 7.91
C PHE A 77 14.55 -8.91 7.94
N TRP A 78 13.85 -7.89 7.41
CA TRP A 78 12.40 -7.95 7.30
C TRP A 78 11.96 -8.99 6.26
N TYR A 79 12.67 -9.07 5.13
CA TYR A 79 12.47 -10.12 4.12
C TYR A 79 12.52 -11.50 4.77
N GLN A 80 13.61 -11.83 5.49
CA GLN A 80 13.77 -13.12 6.16
C GLN A 80 12.67 -13.41 7.18
N HIS A 81 12.23 -12.38 7.92
CA HIS A 81 11.14 -12.51 8.89
C HIS A 81 9.80 -12.87 8.21
N VAL A 82 9.46 -12.23 7.11
CA VAL A 82 8.21 -12.49 6.38
C VAL A 82 8.29 -13.81 5.61
N ASP A 83 9.45 -14.15 5.01
CA ASP A 83 9.69 -15.41 4.33
C ASP A 83 9.43 -16.62 5.25
N ASN A 84 9.93 -16.56 6.49
CA ASN A 84 9.65 -17.59 7.47
C ASN A 84 8.16 -17.75 7.77
N LYS A 85 7.38 -16.65 7.74
CA LYS A 85 5.93 -16.71 7.92
C LYS A 85 5.22 -17.29 6.69
N ILE A 86 5.62 -16.90 5.49
CA ILE A 86 5.10 -17.46 4.24
C ILE A 86 5.25 -18.99 4.25
N LYS A 87 6.45 -19.48 4.59
CA LYS A 87 6.75 -20.92 4.71
C LYS A 87 5.92 -21.61 5.77
N SER A 88 5.79 -20.99 6.96
CA SER A 88 5.00 -21.57 8.05
C SER A 88 3.50 -21.67 7.79
N MET A 89 3.00 -20.99 6.76
CA MET A 89 1.60 -20.97 6.36
C MET A 89 1.34 -21.66 5.01
N ASP A 90 2.34 -22.33 4.44
CA ASP A 90 2.31 -23.02 3.14
C ASP A 90 1.86 -22.09 1.99
N TYR A 91 2.31 -20.83 2.00
CA TYR A 91 1.96 -19.84 0.99
C TYR A 91 3.00 -19.70 -0.14
N GLU A 92 4.09 -20.50 -0.14
CA GLU A 92 5.17 -20.40 -1.15
C GLU A 92 4.67 -20.61 -2.58
N VAL A 93 3.62 -21.39 -2.77
CA VAL A 93 3.03 -21.59 -4.10
C VAL A 93 2.27 -20.35 -4.60
N LYS A 94 1.78 -19.52 -3.66
CA LYS A 94 1.00 -18.33 -3.98
C LYS A 94 1.81 -17.04 -4.01
N VAL A 95 2.97 -17.01 -3.36
CA VAL A 95 3.76 -15.80 -3.18
C VAL A 95 5.12 -15.92 -3.87
N ASP A 96 5.30 -15.15 -4.94
CA ASP A 96 6.62 -14.91 -5.54
C ASP A 96 7.29 -13.79 -4.71
N TYR A 97 8.08 -14.19 -3.70
CA TYR A 97 8.66 -13.28 -2.75
C TYR A 97 10.08 -12.89 -3.12
N ARG A 98 10.31 -11.60 -3.36
CA ARG A 98 11.56 -11.08 -3.94
C ARG A 98 12.25 -10.12 -2.98
N HIS A 99 13.57 -10.31 -2.76
CA HIS A 99 14.42 -9.36 -2.06
C HIS A 99 15.17 -8.46 -3.05
N CYS A 100 15.02 -7.14 -2.94
CA CYS A 100 15.70 -6.15 -3.78
C CYS A 100 16.18 -4.99 -2.92
N SER A 101 17.44 -5.00 -2.51
CA SER A 101 18.03 -3.94 -1.67
C SER A 101 18.42 -2.69 -2.46
N ASP A 102 18.77 -2.82 -3.74
CA ASP A 102 18.99 -1.67 -4.63
C ASP A 102 17.64 -1.06 -5.05
N MET A 103 17.52 0.26 -4.98
CA MET A 103 16.24 0.94 -5.26
C MET A 103 15.90 1.00 -6.76
N ILE A 104 16.90 0.94 -7.64
CA ILE A 104 16.67 0.89 -9.09
C ILE A 104 16.10 -0.50 -9.43
N ASP A 105 16.75 -1.56 -8.95
CA ASP A 105 16.28 -2.94 -9.14
C ASP A 105 14.94 -3.18 -8.47
N TYR A 106 14.70 -2.55 -7.31
CA TYR A 106 13.41 -2.61 -6.61
C TYR A 106 12.26 -2.10 -7.49
N VAL A 107 12.41 -0.92 -8.06
CA VAL A 107 11.41 -0.35 -8.97
C VAL A 107 11.35 -1.12 -10.30
N ALA A 108 12.49 -1.63 -10.79
CA ALA A 108 12.57 -2.38 -12.04
C ALA A 108 11.85 -3.75 -12.00
N GLN A 109 11.47 -4.26 -10.81
CA GLN A 109 10.62 -5.44 -10.69
C GLN A 109 9.29 -5.28 -11.45
N ILE A 110 8.81 -4.06 -11.60
CA ILE A 110 7.59 -3.74 -12.35
C ILE A 110 7.77 -3.99 -13.86
N ASP A 111 8.97 -3.84 -14.39
CA ASP A 111 9.28 -4.03 -15.81
C ASP A 111 9.18 -5.52 -16.23
N THR A 112 9.16 -6.43 -15.27
CA THR A 112 8.93 -7.87 -15.52
C THR A 112 7.45 -8.20 -15.78
N LEU A 113 6.54 -7.26 -15.55
CA LEU A 113 5.11 -7.45 -15.70
C LEU A 113 4.65 -7.01 -17.10
N GLU A 114 3.71 -7.75 -17.67
CA GLU A 114 2.98 -7.32 -18.84
C GLU A 114 1.96 -6.22 -18.50
N ASP A 115 1.64 -5.38 -19.45
CA ASP A 115 0.56 -4.40 -19.27
C ASP A 115 -0.77 -5.14 -19.11
N TYR A 116 -1.68 -4.58 -18.31
CA TYR A 116 -3.00 -5.16 -18.02
C TYR A 116 -2.95 -6.59 -17.46
N SER A 117 -1.94 -6.92 -16.65
CA SER A 117 -1.75 -8.26 -16.08
C SER A 117 -2.11 -8.38 -14.60
N MET A 118 -2.23 -7.25 -13.89
CA MET A 118 -2.47 -7.21 -12.44
C MET A 118 -3.91 -6.80 -12.13
N ASP A 119 -4.54 -7.52 -11.19
CA ASP A 119 -5.86 -7.18 -10.67
C ASP A 119 -5.74 -6.17 -9.53
N TYR A 120 -4.64 -6.20 -8.76
CA TYR A 120 -4.37 -5.20 -7.73
C TYR A 120 -2.88 -4.91 -7.56
N CYS A 121 -2.57 -3.70 -7.08
CA CYS A 121 -1.23 -3.26 -6.73
C CYS A 121 -1.25 -2.52 -5.38
N LEU A 122 -0.39 -2.92 -4.44
CA LEU A 122 -0.18 -2.20 -3.18
C LEU A 122 1.20 -1.53 -3.17
N VAL A 123 1.25 -0.27 -2.79
CA VAL A 123 2.50 0.48 -2.60
C VAL A 123 2.58 0.96 -1.15
N ASP A 124 3.39 0.27 -0.35
CA ASP A 124 3.64 0.58 1.06
C ASP A 124 5.14 0.60 1.43
N GLY A 125 6.01 0.32 0.47
CA GLY A 125 7.48 0.26 0.66
C GLY A 125 8.22 1.56 0.41
N LYS A 126 9.33 1.46 -0.34
CA LYS A 126 10.17 2.56 -0.80
C LYS A 126 9.77 3.03 -2.20
N GLU A 127 10.37 4.14 -2.66
CA GLU A 127 10.17 4.70 -4.02
C GLU A 127 8.70 4.73 -4.45
N ARG A 128 7.79 5.05 -3.52
CA ARG A 128 6.33 4.91 -3.69
C ARG A 128 5.80 5.64 -4.91
N GLY A 129 6.31 6.84 -5.22
CA GLY A 129 5.89 7.61 -6.39
C GLY A 129 6.25 6.88 -7.69
N ALA A 130 7.52 6.48 -7.82
CA ALA A 130 8.00 5.75 -8.99
C ALA A 130 7.29 4.40 -9.16
N CYS A 131 7.13 3.64 -8.07
CA CYS A 131 6.40 2.38 -8.10
C CYS A 131 4.94 2.58 -8.54
N ALA A 132 4.22 3.49 -7.90
CA ALA A 132 2.81 3.74 -8.20
C ALA A 132 2.61 4.18 -9.66
N LEU A 133 3.44 5.12 -10.15
CA LEU A 133 3.34 5.61 -11.53
C LEU A 133 3.58 4.49 -12.56
N LYS A 134 4.61 3.66 -12.36
CA LYS A 134 4.93 2.53 -13.25
C LYS A 134 3.89 1.41 -13.19
N LEU A 135 3.15 1.28 -12.08
CA LEU A 135 2.11 0.25 -11.94
C LEU A 135 0.80 0.59 -12.66
N LEU A 136 0.52 1.86 -12.98
CA LEU A 136 -0.74 2.26 -13.63
C LEU A 136 -1.03 1.48 -14.94
N PRO A 137 -0.08 1.31 -15.90
CA PRO A 137 -0.31 0.53 -17.10
C PRO A 137 -0.44 -0.98 -16.82
N LYS A 138 0.09 -1.48 -15.71
CA LYS A 138 0.07 -2.91 -15.35
C LYS A 138 -1.29 -3.38 -14.85
N LEU A 139 -2.10 -2.45 -14.32
CA LEU A 139 -3.45 -2.75 -13.87
C LEU A 139 -4.39 -3.03 -15.03
N LYS A 140 -5.19 -4.07 -14.90
CA LYS A 140 -6.34 -4.35 -15.76
C LYS A 140 -7.42 -3.27 -15.65
N PRO A 141 -8.38 -3.17 -16.57
CA PRO A 141 -9.66 -2.52 -16.29
C PRO A 141 -10.27 -3.12 -15.01
N GLU A 142 -10.90 -2.30 -14.17
CA GLU A 142 -11.41 -2.64 -12.84
C GLU A 142 -10.32 -3.01 -11.82
N GLY A 143 -9.04 -2.97 -12.22
CA GLY A 143 -7.91 -3.23 -11.34
C GLY A 143 -7.72 -2.15 -10.28
N ILE A 144 -7.12 -2.52 -9.14
CA ILE A 144 -7.08 -1.73 -7.91
C ILE A 144 -5.67 -1.23 -7.64
N LEU A 145 -5.48 0.10 -7.51
CA LEU A 145 -4.25 0.70 -6.97
C LEU A 145 -4.46 1.10 -5.51
N ILE A 146 -3.59 0.63 -4.63
CA ILE A 146 -3.65 0.88 -3.18
C ILE A 146 -2.37 1.60 -2.77
N ILE A 147 -2.49 2.78 -2.14
CA ILE A 147 -1.35 3.52 -1.57
C ILE A 147 -1.57 3.69 -0.08
N ASP A 148 -0.67 3.14 0.73
CA ASP A 148 -0.69 3.41 2.16
C ASP A 148 0.07 4.68 2.53
N ASN A 149 -0.26 5.26 3.68
CA ASN A 149 0.21 6.58 4.15
C ASN A 149 0.03 7.69 3.09
N ALA A 150 -1.02 7.62 2.29
CA ALA A 150 -1.30 8.52 1.17
C ALA A 150 -1.29 10.00 1.55
N ASN A 151 -1.64 10.32 2.81
CA ASN A 151 -1.61 11.67 3.35
C ASN A 151 -0.20 12.33 3.36
N LEU A 152 0.86 11.54 3.26
CA LEU A 152 2.25 12.04 3.21
C LEU A 152 2.70 12.42 1.80
N TYR A 153 1.95 12.01 0.79
CA TYR A 153 2.34 12.12 -0.63
C TYR A 153 1.32 12.87 -1.48
N LEU A 154 0.05 12.76 -1.12
CA LEU A 154 -1.07 13.31 -1.90
C LEU A 154 -1.77 14.43 -1.13
N PRO A 155 -2.05 15.57 -1.78
CA PRO A 155 -2.78 16.67 -1.17
C PRO A 155 -4.16 16.25 -0.69
N SER A 156 -4.50 16.59 0.56
CA SER A 156 -5.78 16.23 1.16
C SER A 156 -6.20 17.17 2.28
N ASN A 157 -7.46 17.06 2.68
CA ASN A 157 -7.99 17.70 3.90
C ASN A 157 -7.89 16.80 5.14
N SER A 158 -7.11 15.71 5.05
CA SER A 158 -6.92 14.76 6.14
C SER A 158 -6.39 15.45 7.40
N LYS A 159 -6.81 14.96 8.56
CA LYS A 159 -6.31 15.38 9.87
C LYS A 159 -5.21 14.48 10.41
N SER A 160 -4.79 13.50 9.64
CA SER A 160 -3.64 12.66 9.97
C SER A 160 -2.35 13.50 10.02
N PRO A 161 -1.39 13.15 10.88
CA PRO A 161 -0.15 13.92 11.00
C PRO A 161 0.62 14.04 9.70
N ASN A 162 1.26 15.20 9.51
CA ASN A 162 2.10 15.50 8.35
C ASN A 162 1.40 15.40 6.98
N SER A 163 0.07 15.48 6.96
CA SER A 163 -0.69 15.48 5.71
C SER A 163 -0.35 16.68 4.84
N ILE A 164 -0.09 16.44 3.57
CA ILE A 164 0.12 17.47 2.54
C ILE A 164 -1.21 18.17 2.28
N ARG A 165 -1.19 19.50 2.14
CA ARG A 165 -2.36 20.33 1.83
C ARG A 165 -2.39 20.69 0.34
N GLN A 166 -3.56 21.02 -0.18
CA GLN A 166 -3.75 21.38 -1.59
C GLN A 166 -2.85 22.52 -2.09
N PHE A 167 -2.36 23.37 -1.18
CA PHE A 167 -1.49 24.50 -1.50
C PHE A 167 -0.01 24.24 -1.19
N ASP A 168 0.36 23.05 -0.72
CA ASP A 168 1.74 22.69 -0.46
C ASP A 168 2.45 22.34 -1.78
N VAL A 169 3.38 23.16 -2.19
CA VAL A 169 4.13 23.06 -3.48
C VAL A 169 5.06 21.84 -3.55
N GLN A 170 5.08 20.96 -2.54
CA GLN A 170 6.06 19.87 -2.42
C GLN A 170 5.57 18.49 -2.90
N THR A 171 4.51 18.43 -3.65
CA THR A 171 4.11 17.16 -4.28
C THR A 171 5.14 16.79 -5.36
N GLY A 172 5.80 15.64 -5.23
CA GLY A 172 6.79 15.17 -6.21
C GLY A 172 6.15 14.96 -7.59
N ARG A 173 6.95 15.05 -8.67
CA ARG A 173 6.48 14.96 -10.06
C ARG A 173 5.66 13.69 -10.32
N ASP A 174 6.10 12.55 -9.79
CA ASP A 174 5.39 11.27 -9.95
C ASP A 174 3.96 11.35 -9.40
N TRP A 175 3.79 11.97 -8.24
CA TRP A 175 2.48 12.11 -7.60
C TRP A 175 1.55 13.06 -8.35
N ILE A 176 2.09 14.09 -9.00
CA ILE A 176 1.30 14.96 -9.91
C ILE A 176 0.82 14.13 -11.09
N SER A 177 1.71 13.39 -11.75
CA SER A 177 1.36 12.53 -12.88
C SER A 177 0.36 11.43 -12.50
N ILE A 178 0.49 10.85 -11.30
CA ILE A 178 -0.49 9.87 -10.80
C ILE A 178 -1.86 10.51 -10.64
N GLN A 179 -1.95 11.69 -10.01
CA GLN A 179 -3.21 12.39 -9.84
C GLN A 179 -3.88 12.72 -11.18
N GLU A 180 -3.10 13.20 -12.17
CA GLU A 180 -3.60 13.49 -13.51
C GLU A 180 -4.15 12.24 -14.21
N GLN A 181 -3.43 11.11 -14.13
CA GLN A 181 -3.83 9.86 -14.77
C GLN A 181 -4.99 9.15 -14.07
N THR A 182 -5.17 9.39 -12.77
CA THR A 182 -6.23 8.77 -11.97
C THR A 182 -7.40 9.71 -11.66
N ASP A 183 -7.45 10.88 -12.27
CA ASP A 183 -8.48 11.91 -12.00
C ASP A 183 -9.91 11.39 -12.25
N SER A 184 -10.09 10.57 -13.30
CA SER A 184 -11.37 9.96 -13.65
C SER A 184 -11.66 8.64 -12.95
N TRP A 185 -10.71 8.09 -12.15
CA TRP A 185 -10.88 6.81 -11.49
C TRP A 185 -11.75 6.95 -10.25
N GLU A 186 -12.55 5.92 -9.95
CA GLU A 186 -13.22 5.85 -8.67
C GLU A 186 -12.20 5.77 -7.55
N ARG A 187 -12.38 6.61 -6.50
CA ARG A 187 -11.40 6.75 -5.42
C ARG A 187 -12.03 6.67 -4.04
N PHE A 188 -11.52 5.79 -3.21
CA PHE A 188 -11.84 5.68 -1.80
C PHE A 188 -10.66 6.20 -0.96
N TRP A 189 -10.87 7.29 -0.24
CA TRP A 189 -9.90 7.83 0.71
C TRP A 189 -10.33 7.49 2.12
N THR A 190 -9.54 6.70 2.83
CA THR A 190 -9.84 6.23 4.18
C THR A 190 -8.83 6.75 5.19
N THR A 191 -9.23 6.95 6.44
CA THR A 191 -8.34 7.47 7.49
C THR A 191 -8.68 6.85 8.84
N ASN A 192 -7.65 6.59 9.66
CA ASN A 192 -7.82 6.27 11.08
C ASN A 192 -7.40 7.45 11.98
N GLY A 193 -7.05 8.61 11.39
CA GLY A 193 -6.57 9.80 12.06
C GLY A 193 -5.11 9.73 12.53
N VAL A 194 -4.38 8.68 12.11
CA VAL A 194 -2.93 8.49 12.28
C VAL A 194 -2.26 8.37 10.92
N SER A 195 -2.83 7.58 10.02
CA SER A 195 -2.44 7.41 8.63
C SER A 195 -3.68 7.31 7.75
N ASP A 196 -3.49 7.48 6.44
CA ASP A 196 -4.53 7.37 5.45
C ASP A 196 -4.13 6.36 4.39
N THR A 197 -5.10 5.59 3.92
CA THR A 197 -4.94 4.69 2.78
C THR A 197 -5.86 5.16 1.66
N VAL A 198 -5.37 5.25 0.44
CA VAL A 198 -6.18 5.53 -0.75
C VAL A 198 -6.26 4.29 -1.62
N ILE A 199 -7.43 4.07 -2.18
CA ILE A 199 -7.73 3.00 -3.13
C ILE A 199 -8.32 3.67 -4.37
N TRP A 200 -7.77 3.37 -5.54
CA TRP A 200 -8.35 3.72 -6.84
C TRP A 200 -8.76 2.46 -7.59
N VAL A 201 -9.88 2.54 -8.28
CA VAL A 201 -10.35 1.51 -9.21
C VAL A 201 -10.21 2.06 -10.62
N LYS A 202 -9.44 1.36 -11.46
CA LYS A 202 -9.20 1.72 -12.85
C LYS A 202 -10.48 1.52 -13.67
N PRO A 203 -10.90 2.47 -14.51
CA PRO A 203 -12.06 2.30 -15.38
C PRO A 203 -11.86 1.22 -16.46
#